data_0966bc6673933a5eae09c92bbf260389
#
_entry.id   0966bc6673933a5eae09c92bbf260389
#
_cell.length_a   1.000
_cell.length_b   1.000
_cell.length_c   1.000
_cell.angle_alpha   90.00
_cell.angle_beta   90.00
_cell.angle_gamma   90.00
#
_symmetry.space_group_name_H-M   'P 1'
#
loop_
_entity.id
_entity.type
_entity.pdbx_description
1 polymer ?
#
loop_
_entity_poly.entity_id
_entity_poly.type
_entity_poly.pdbx_seq_one_letter_code
_entity_poly.pdbx_strand_id
1 'polypeptide(L)'
;MFEKLGNAFSKAAKSFSEKELKEKDIEDVLHELEISLLESDVAMEVIDDIKSDLKTKLVGSTVNKKEIEDFVKKSLIESISNMFDEADSVDILSGIKSKTDPQDPYLILFVGINGTGKTTTVAKMANLLQKNKISVVVAAADTFRAGAIEQLREHINNLNLKLIAQNYGSDPAAVAHDALLYAKSHKVDCVLIDSAGRMQTNKNLMEQIEKITKVVNPDLKIFVGDSLAGNDTVSQAREFYEHTTFDGAILTKSDADARGGAALSIVAVTKKPVICVGTGQGYDDLELFSKEAFLERVFGKPEPQPEPEPTPEPVAEPEPTPEPVAEPETKESSSDPFDGIKTEDIEDFAELFDMPPPSSDKEAFEMAKKIRKWVADGRPK
;
A
#
# COMPACT_ATOMS: atom_id res chain seq x y z
N MET A 1 1.54 -2.21 -14.74
CA MET A 1 2.37 -2.55 -13.56
C MET A 1 1.77 -3.78 -12.90
N PHE A 2 2.58 -4.76 -12.48
CA PHE A 2 2.21 -6.01 -11.79
C PHE A 2 1.36 -7.03 -12.58
N GLU A 3 1.16 -6.85 -13.88
CA GLU A 3 0.28 -7.72 -14.68
C GLU A 3 0.78 -9.18 -14.74
N LYS A 4 2.09 -9.38 -14.91
CA LYS A 4 2.68 -10.73 -14.95
C LYS A 4 2.53 -11.46 -13.61
N LEU A 5 2.76 -10.75 -12.49
CA LEU A 5 2.62 -11.32 -11.15
C LEU A 5 1.16 -11.73 -10.89
N GLY A 6 0.19 -10.87 -11.23
CA GLY A 6 -1.23 -11.19 -11.13
C GLY A 6 -1.64 -12.39 -11.98
N ASN A 7 -1.13 -12.49 -13.21
CA ASN A 7 -1.36 -13.63 -14.09
C ASN A 7 -0.77 -14.94 -13.53
N ALA A 8 0.42 -14.90 -12.91
CA ALA A 8 1.04 -16.05 -12.26
C ALA A 8 0.16 -16.61 -11.15
N PHE A 9 -0.32 -15.76 -10.26
CA PHE A 9 -1.22 -16.17 -9.17
C PHE A 9 -2.58 -16.65 -9.64
N SER A 10 -3.19 -15.97 -10.62
CA SER A 10 -4.48 -16.38 -11.19
C SER A 10 -4.38 -17.74 -11.89
N LYS A 11 -3.29 -17.98 -12.64
CA LYS A 11 -3.04 -19.27 -13.30
C LYS A 11 -2.89 -20.39 -12.29
N ALA A 12 -2.13 -20.17 -11.21
CA ALA A 12 -1.95 -21.16 -10.15
C ALA A 12 -3.29 -21.51 -9.48
N ALA A 13 -4.10 -20.51 -9.11
CA ALA A 13 -5.39 -20.73 -8.49
C ALA A 13 -6.34 -21.58 -9.37
N LYS A 14 -6.39 -21.31 -10.69
CA LYS A 14 -7.15 -22.10 -11.67
C LYS A 14 -6.60 -23.52 -11.80
N SER A 15 -5.28 -23.71 -11.90
CA SER A 15 -4.67 -25.02 -12.02
C SER A 15 -4.98 -25.92 -10.83
N PHE A 16 -5.08 -25.36 -9.62
CA PHE A 16 -5.52 -26.11 -8.43
C PHE A 16 -7.00 -26.52 -8.50
N SER A 17 -7.88 -25.74 -9.13
CA SER A 17 -9.30 -26.08 -9.29
C SER A 17 -9.55 -27.18 -10.32
N GLU A 18 -8.65 -27.35 -11.29
CA GLU A 18 -8.77 -28.32 -12.37
C GLU A 18 -8.23 -29.71 -11.99
N LYS A 19 -7.24 -29.78 -11.11
CA LYS A 19 -6.58 -31.03 -10.68
C LYS A 19 -7.22 -31.63 -9.41
N GLU A 20 -7.04 -32.93 -9.19
CA GLU A 20 -7.38 -33.57 -7.90
C GLU A 20 -6.32 -33.12 -6.86
N LEU A 21 -6.73 -32.90 -5.59
CA LEU A 21 -5.85 -32.48 -4.50
C LEU A 21 -4.97 -33.63 -3.95
N LYS A 22 -4.34 -34.40 -4.83
CA LYS A 22 -3.30 -35.34 -4.45
C LYS A 22 -2.00 -34.60 -4.26
N GLU A 23 -1.18 -35.03 -3.33
CA GLU A 23 0.12 -34.39 -3.00
C GLU A 23 0.98 -34.13 -4.24
N LYS A 24 1.00 -35.09 -5.18
CA LYS A 24 1.74 -34.93 -6.45
C LYS A 24 1.14 -33.82 -7.34
N ASP A 25 -0.17 -33.70 -7.42
CA ASP A 25 -0.83 -32.66 -8.24
C ASP A 25 -0.60 -31.28 -7.64
N ILE A 26 -0.54 -31.17 -6.29
CA ILE A 26 -0.17 -29.96 -5.57
C ILE A 26 1.27 -29.55 -5.90
N GLU A 27 2.22 -30.50 -5.85
CA GLU A 27 3.64 -30.23 -6.19
C GLU A 27 3.81 -29.76 -7.63
N ASP A 28 3.11 -30.35 -8.58
CA ASP A 28 3.15 -29.95 -9.99
C ASP A 28 2.67 -28.49 -10.18
N VAL A 29 1.57 -28.09 -9.50
CA VAL A 29 1.05 -26.71 -9.59
C VAL A 29 1.96 -25.73 -8.88
N LEU A 30 2.53 -26.09 -7.71
CA LEU A 30 3.51 -25.26 -7.01
C LEU A 30 4.78 -25.03 -7.82
N HIS A 31 5.19 -26.04 -8.62
CA HIS A 31 6.33 -25.90 -9.53
C HIS A 31 6.00 -24.95 -10.70
N GLU A 32 4.80 -25.03 -11.29
CA GLU A 32 4.35 -24.08 -12.31
C GLU A 32 4.26 -22.65 -11.76
N LEU A 33 3.81 -22.49 -10.51
CA LEU A 33 3.78 -21.19 -9.82
C LEU A 33 5.19 -20.64 -9.62
N GLU A 34 6.13 -21.46 -9.16
CA GLU A 34 7.55 -21.10 -8.99
C GLU A 34 8.13 -20.51 -10.28
N ILE A 35 7.97 -21.20 -11.42
CA ILE A 35 8.44 -20.71 -12.71
C ILE A 35 7.82 -19.35 -13.05
N SER A 36 6.50 -19.21 -12.87
CA SER A 36 5.80 -17.97 -13.19
C SER A 36 6.21 -16.81 -12.28
N LEU A 37 6.53 -17.06 -11.01
CA LEU A 37 7.03 -16.06 -10.07
C LEU A 37 8.47 -15.65 -10.39
N LEU A 38 9.33 -16.60 -10.79
CA LEU A 38 10.68 -16.32 -11.29
C LEU A 38 10.65 -15.42 -12.54
N GLU A 39 9.75 -15.69 -13.49
CA GLU A 39 9.53 -14.84 -14.67
C GLU A 39 9.01 -13.44 -14.32
N SER A 40 8.45 -13.28 -13.12
CA SER A 40 7.97 -12.01 -12.57
C SER A 40 9.00 -11.31 -11.67
N ASP A 41 10.25 -11.78 -11.67
CA ASP A 41 11.37 -11.27 -10.85
C ASP A 41 11.12 -11.33 -9.33
N VAL A 42 10.39 -12.34 -8.88
CA VAL A 42 10.25 -12.61 -7.44
C VAL A 42 11.49 -13.36 -6.96
N ALA A 43 12.07 -12.95 -5.84
CA ALA A 43 13.25 -13.59 -5.26
C ALA A 43 12.93 -15.03 -4.79
N MET A 44 13.91 -15.92 -4.89
CA MET A 44 13.73 -17.35 -4.62
C MET A 44 13.24 -17.63 -3.20
N GLU A 45 13.75 -16.91 -2.23
CA GLU A 45 13.33 -17.03 -0.82
C GLU A 45 11.85 -16.74 -0.63
N VAL A 46 11.33 -15.72 -1.33
CA VAL A 46 9.90 -15.34 -1.29
C VAL A 46 9.04 -16.42 -1.95
N ILE A 47 9.53 -16.99 -3.04
CA ILE A 47 8.85 -18.09 -3.74
C ILE A 47 8.75 -19.31 -2.81
N ASP A 48 9.84 -19.65 -2.13
CA ASP A 48 9.88 -20.78 -1.20
C ASP A 48 8.92 -20.57 -0.01
N ASP A 49 8.86 -19.36 0.54
CA ASP A 49 7.92 -19.00 1.61
C ASP A 49 6.47 -19.13 1.15
N ILE A 50 6.12 -18.60 -0.03
CA ILE A 50 4.77 -18.69 -0.61
C ILE A 50 4.41 -20.17 -0.87
N LYS A 51 5.31 -20.97 -1.44
CA LYS A 51 5.08 -22.40 -1.71
C LYS A 51 4.87 -23.18 -0.43
N SER A 52 5.68 -22.91 0.60
CA SER A 52 5.59 -23.58 1.90
C SER A 52 4.27 -23.28 2.59
N ASP A 53 3.86 -22.01 2.59
CA ASP A 53 2.60 -21.56 3.18
C ASP A 53 1.38 -22.17 2.45
N LEU A 54 1.36 -22.15 1.12
CA LEU A 54 0.33 -22.78 0.31
C LEU A 54 0.26 -24.31 0.53
N LYS A 55 1.42 -24.97 0.53
CA LYS A 55 1.48 -26.43 0.77
C LYS A 55 0.89 -26.78 2.12
N THR A 56 1.25 -26.02 3.16
CA THR A 56 0.74 -26.23 4.53
C THR A 56 -0.77 -26.04 4.61
N LYS A 57 -1.32 -25.03 3.94
CA LYS A 57 -2.75 -24.73 3.93
C LYS A 57 -3.57 -25.70 3.09
N LEU A 58 -2.98 -26.21 2.00
CA LEU A 58 -3.66 -27.16 1.09
C LEU A 58 -3.61 -28.61 1.58
N VAL A 59 -2.48 -29.06 2.15
CA VAL A 59 -2.34 -30.41 2.68
C VAL A 59 -3.17 -30.55 3.95
N GLY A 60 -4.24 -31.36 3.89
CA GLY A 60 -5.18 -31.56 4.99
C GLY A 60 -6.42 -30.68 4.97
N SER A 61 -6.56 -29.79 3.97
CA SER A 61 -7.79 -29.04 3.78
C SER A 61 -8.90 -29.91 3.20
N THR A 62 -10.13 -29.79 3.73
CA THR A 62 -11.34 -30.46 3.21
C THR A 62 -12.08 -29.55 2.22
N VAL A 63 -11.36 -28.70 1.49
CA VAL A 63 -11.95 -27.71 0.58
C VAL A 63 -12.57 -28.40 -0.63
N ASN A 64 -13.81 -28.03 -0.95
CA ASN A 64 -14.51 -28.51 -2.13
C ASN A 64 -13.81 -28.02 -3.41
N LYS A 65 -13.75 -28.88 -4.43
CA LYS A 65 -13.13 -28.56 -5.73
C LYS A 65 -13.64 -27.24 -6.35
N LYS A 66 -14.88 -26.83 -6.08
CA LYS A 66 -15.49 -25.58 -6.55
C LYS A 66 -15.02 -24.33 -5.81
N GLU A 67 -14.47 -24.48 -4.61
CA GLU A 67 -14.06 -23.38 -3.72
C GLU A 67 -12.54 -23.24 -3.63
N ILE A 68 -11.81 -24.16 -4.28
CA ILE A 68 -10.36 -24.23 -4.14
C ILE A 68 -9.64 -23.05 -4.79
N GLU A 69 -10.17 -22.52 -5.91
CA GLU A 69 -9.61 -21.36 -6.58
C GLU A 69 -9.66 -20.14 -5.65
N ASP A 70 -10.81 -19.90 -5.02
CA ASP A 70 -10.99 -18.79 -4.08
C ASP A 70 -10.16 -18.99 -2.80
N PHE A 71 -10.06 -20.23 -2.32
CA PHE A 71 -9.23 -20.57 -1.18
C PHE A 71 -7.75 -20.28 -1.44
N VAL A 72 -7.21 -20.71 -2.59
CA VAL A 72 -5.82 -20.44 -2.98
C VAL A 72 -5.58 -18.95 -3.17
N LYS A 73 -6.51 -18.24 -3.83
CA LYS A 73 -6.42 -16.79 -4.01
C LYS A 73 -6.39 -16.06 -2.67
N LYS A 74 -7.27 -16.41 -1.73
CA LYS A 74 -7.28 -15.86 -0.38
C LYS A 74 -5.99 -16.15 0.39
N SER A 75 -5.50 -17.39 0.31
CA SER A 75 -4.26 -17.80 0.95
C SER A 75 -3.04 -17.03 0.41
N LEU A 76 -2.98 -16.79 -0.90
CA LEU A 76 -1.93 -15.97 -1.53
C LEU A 76 -2.01 -14.50 -1.08
N ILE A 77 -3.21 -13.92 -1.07
CA ILE A 77 -3.42 -12.54 -0.59
C ILE A 77 -2.97 -12.42 0.87
N GLU A 78 -3.34 -13.37 1.71
CA GLU A 78 -2.96 -13.39 3.12
C GLU A 78 -1.45 -13.53 3.30
N SER A 79 -0.81 -14.47 2.60
CA SER A 79 0.64 -14.68 2.66
C SER A 79 1.41 -13.41 2.26
N ILE A 80 1.02 -12.78 1.14
CA ILE A 80 1.66 -11.55 0.66
C ILE A 80 1.35 -10.37 1.58
N SER A 81 0.11 -10.25 2.07
CA SER A 81 -0.25 -9.22 3.04
C SER A 81 0.61 -9.30 4.30
N ASN A 82 0.79 -10.50 4.84
CA ASN A 82 1.62 -10.73 6.01
C ASN A 82 3.08 -10.33 5.77
N MET A 83 3.64 -10.61 4.58
CA MET A 83 5.00 -10.17 4.24
C MET A 83 5.16 -8.65 4.28
N PHE A 84 4.16 -7.89 3.80
CA PHE A 84 4.16 -6.43 3.91
C PHE A 84 3.94 -5.94 5.35
N ASP A 85 3.12 -6.65 6.15
CA ASP A 85 2.82 -6.30 7.54
C ASP A 85 3.99 -6.56 8.50
N GLU A 86 4.91 -7.46 8.13
CA GLU A 86 6.16 -7.70 8.86
C GLU A 86 7.18 -6.58 8.69
N ALA A 87 7.03 -5.73 7.67
CA ALA A 87 7.90 -4.59 7.46
C ALA A 87 7.51 -3.42 8.35
N ASP A 88 8.51 -2.65 8.79
CA ASP A 88 8.28 -1.40 9.50
C ASP A 88 7.39 -0.45 8.67
N SER A 89 6.67 0.45 9.31
CA SER A 89 5.95 1.51 8.63
C SER A 89 6.76 2.81 8.66
N VAL A 90 6.89 3.50 7.54
CA VAL A 90 7.59 4.78 7.43
C VAL A 90 6.67 5.82 6.82
N ASP A 91 6.29 6.82 7.62
CA ASP A 91 5.57 8.00 7.16
C ASP A 91 6.53 9.22 7.22
N ILE A 92 7.06 9.58 6.04
CA ILE A 92 8.01 10.70 5.90
C ILE A 92 7.39 12.02 6.36
N LEU A 93 6.13 12.29 5.98
CA LEU A 93 5.48 13.55 6.28
C LEU A 93 5.23 13.73 7.79
N SER A 94 4.77 12.68 8.44
CA SER A 94 4.58 12.66 9.89
C SER A 94 5.92 12.71 10.63
N GLY A 95 6.95 12.01 10.14
CA GLY A 95 8.30 12.06 10.69
C GLY A 95 8.88 13.48 10.68
N ILE A 96 8.78 14.19 9.56
CA ILE A 96 9.25 15.57 9.46
C ILE A 96 8.45 16.49 10.41
N LYS A 97 7.12 16.37 10.43
CA LYS A 97 6.26 17.20 11.29
C LYS A 97 6.43 16.93 12.79
N SER A 98 6.94 15.77 13.16
CA SER A 98 7.20 15.43 14.56
C SER A 98 8.40 16.21 15.16
N LYS A 99 9.31 16.69 14.30
CA LYS A 99 10.41 17.55 14.72
C LYS A 99 9.94 19.00 14.85
N THR A 100 9.71 19.41 16.06
CA THR A 100 9.19 20.76 16.39
C THR A 100 10.27 21.80 16.64
N ASP A 101 11.52 21.36 16.85
CA ASP A 101 12.66 22.26 17.04
C ASP A 101 13.20 22.75 15.69
N PRO A 102 13.11 24.06 15.37
CA PRO A 102 13.67 24.60 14.14
C PRO A 102 15.19 24.46 14.02
N GLN A 103 15.87 24.09 15.10
CA GLN A 103 17.32 23.81 15.14
C GLN A 103 17.64 22.35 14.84
N ASP A 104 16.61 21.48 14.69
CA ASP A 104 16.77 20.05 14.41
C ASP A 104 16.01 19.67 13.13
N PRO A 105 16.53 19.98 11.93
CA PRO A 105 15.91 19.62 10.66
C PRO A 105 15.86 18.09 10.50
N TYR A 106 14.84 17.60 9.77
CA TYR A 106 14.75 16.19 9.40
C TYR A 106 15.69 15.87 8.23
N LEU A 107 16.56 14.88 8.38
CA LEU A 107 17.58 14.55 7.39
C LEU A 107 17.25 13.24 6.68
N ILE A 108 17.18 13.28 5.34
CA ILE A 108 16.95 12.09 4.50
C ILE A 108 18.17 11.85 3.62
N LEU A 109 18.80 10.71 3.77
CA LEU A 109 19.93 10.25 2.96
C LEU A 109 19.47 9.25 1.90
N PHE A 110 19.68 9.55 0.62
CA PHE A 110 19.37 8.65 -0.49
C PHE A 110 20.60 7.84 -0.86
N VAL A 111 20.45 6.52 -0.87
CA VAL A 111 21.50 5.55 -1.23
C VAL A 111 21.02 4.64 -2.38
N GLY A 112 21.97 3.98 -3.07
CA GLY A 112 21.68 3.09 -4.20
C GLY A 112 22.71 3.24 -5.30
N ILE A 113 22.65 2.40 -6.34
CA ILE A 113 23.65 2.40 -7.41
C ILE A 113 23.43 3.51 -8.45
N ASN A 114 24.42 3.69 -9.34
CA ASN A 114 24.28 4.62 -10.47
C ASN A 114 23.22 4.11 -11.46
N GLY A 115 22.44 5.04 -12.02
CA GLY A 115 21.40 4.72 -13.01
C GLY A 115 20.05 4.34 -12.44
N THR A 116 19.93 4.13 -11.13
CA THR A 116 18.63 3.83 -10.48
C THR A 116 17.71 5.04 -10.35
N GLY A 117 18.14 6.24 -10.74
CA GLY A 117 17.30 7.43 -10.67
C GLY A 117 17.35 8.18 -9.34
N LYS A 118 18.37 7.98 -8.47
CA LYS A 118 18.50 8.68 -7.18
C LYS A 118 18.33 10.19 -7.29
N THR A 119 19.14 10.87 -8.11
CA THR A 119 19.14 12.33 -8.30
C THR A 119 17.74 12.83 -8.70
N THR A 120 17.06 12.13 -9.61
CA THR A 120 15.69 12.45 -10.03
C THR A 120 14.70 12.20 -8.89
N THR A 121 14.89 11.13 -8.13
CA THR A 121 14.05 10.80 -6.96
C THR A 121 14.19 11.84 -5.86
N VAL A 122 15.40 12.35 -5.60
CA VAL A 122 15.63 13.46 -4.67
C VAL A 122 14.84 14.69 -5.11
N ALA A 123 14.86 15.04 -6.40
CA ALA A 123 14.08 16.17 -6.92
C ALA A 123 12.56 15.95 -6.81
N LYS A 124 12.07 14.74 -7.10
CA LYS A 124 10.66 14.39 -6.91
C LYS A 124 10.23 14.45 -5.45
N MET A 125 11.05 13.95 -4.54
CA MET A 125 10.80 14.04 -3.10
C MET A 125 10.78 15.50 -2.66
N ALA A 126 11.71 16.33 -3.13
CA ALA A 126 11.72 17.76 -2.85
C ALA A 126 10.42 18.45 -3.30
N ASN A 127 9.93 18.13 -4.50
CA ASN A 127 8.65 18.63 -5.01
C ASN A 127 7.46 18.16 -4.15
N LEU A 128 7.45 16.89 -3.75
CA LEU A 128 6.41 16.32 -2.88
C LEU A 128 6.36 17.04 -1.53
N LEU A 129 7.52 17.26 -0.91
CA LEU A 129 7.62 17.95 0.37
C LEU A 129 7.19 19.43 0.25
N GLN A 130 7.61 20.11 -0.82
CA GLN A 130 7.24 21.51 -1.09
C GLN A 130 5.71 21.66 -1.28
N LYS A 131 5.06 20.74 -1.98
CA LYS A 131 3.59 20.70 -2.10
C LYS A 131 2.89 20.52 -0.76
N ASN A 132 3.53 19.81 0.18
CA ASN A 132 3.06 19.65 1.54
C ASN A 132 3.48 20.80 2.49
N LYS A 133 3.98 21.93 1.94
CA LYS A 133 4.40 23.13 2.67
C LYS A 133 5.54 22.88 3.64
N ILE A 134 6.41 21.92 3.34
CA ILE A 134 7.64 21.63 4.06
C ILE A 134 8.78 22.33 3.33
N SER A 135 9.56 23.12 4.05
CA SER A 135 10.74 23.79 3.51
C SER A 135 11.88 22.78 3.35
N VAL A 136 12.60 22.88 2.21
CA VAL A 136 13.60 21.87 1.82
C VAL A 136 14.89 22.55 1.36
N VAL A 137 16.01 21.97 1.77
CA VAL A 137 17.34 22.22 1.20
C VAL A 137 17.94 20.90 0.72
N VAL A 138 18.66 20.92 -0.40
CA VAL A 138 19.25 19.73 -1.00
C VAL A 138 20.77 19.80 -0.97
N ALA A 139 21.43 18.70 -0.58
CA ALA A 139 22.87 18.53 -0.54
C ALA A 139 23.35 17.67 -1.72
N ALA A 140 24.26 18.22 -2.56
CA ALA A 140 24.88 17.48 -3.67
C ALA A 140 26.12 16.71 -3.18
N ALA A 141 25.89 15.55 -2.56
CA ALA A 141 26.95 14.71 -2.00
C ALA A 141 27.53 13.66 -2.98
N ASP A 142 27.06 13.59 -4.24
CA ASP A 142 27.73 12.83 -5.33
C ASP A 142 28.84 13.68 -5.95
N THR A 143 29.89 13.94 -5.19
CA THR A 143 30.95 14.88 -5.53
C THR A 143 31.99 14.33 -6.50
N PHE A 144 32.04 13.02 -6.70
CA PHE A 144 33.04 12.32 -7.53
C PHE A 144 32.53 11.90 -8.90
N ARG A 145 31.29 12.27 -9.28
CA ARG A 145 30.74 12.02 -10.61
C ARG A 145 30.66 13.32 -11.40
N ALA A 146 31.37 13.34 -12.53
CA ALA A 146 31.32 14.50 -13.43
C ALA A 146 29.88 14.75 -13.89
N GLY A 147 29.39 15.98 -13.74
CA GLY A 147 28.05 16.38 -14.12
C GLY A 147 26.92 16.04 -13.12
N ALA A 148 27.18 15.29 -12.03
CA ALA A 148 26.14 14.98 -11.04
C ALA A 148 25.65 16.23 -10.32
N ILE A 149 26.57 17.10 -9.92
CA ILE A 149 26.26 18.36 -9.24
C ILE A 149 25.43 19.27 -10.17
N GLU A 150 25.82 19.37 -11.44
CA GLU A 150 25.14 20.18 -12.45
C GLU A 150 23.74 19.64 -12.75
N GLN A 151 23.60 18.32 -12.90
CA GLN A 151 22.31 17.65 -13.09
C GLN A 151 21.36 17.95 -11.91
N LEU A 152 21.84 17.76 -10.69
CA LEU A 152 21.04 18.06 -9.51
C LEU A 152 20.71 19.55 -9.42
N ARG A 153 21.66 20.44 -9.77
CA ARG A 153 21.47 21.90 -9.79
C ARG A 153 20.33 22.29 -10.74
N GLU A 154 20.27 21.70 -11.93
CA GLU A 154 19.19 21.95 -12.89
C GLU A 154 17.83 21.59 -12.30
N HIS A 155 17.70 20.41 -11.70
CA HIS A 155 16.47 19.98 -11.04
C HIS A 155 16.05 20.94 -9.92
N ILE A 156 17.00 21.31 -9.05
CA ILE A 156 16.71 22.13 -7.87
C ILE A 156 16.40 23.58 -8.24
N ASN A 157 17.05 24.11 -9.30
CA ASN A 157 16.70 25.42 -9.86
C ASN A 157 15.28 25.43 -10.45
N ASN A 158 14.88 24.37 -11.17
CA ASN A 158 13.53 24.25 -11.73
C ASN A 158 12.45 24.24 -10.62
N LEU A 159 12.78 23.74 -9.45
CA LEU A 159 11.91 23.73 -8.27
C LEU A 159 12.01 24.99 -7.40
N ASN A 160 12.88 25.95 -7.76
CA ASN A 160 13.19 27.15 -6.97
C ASN A 160 13.62 26.84 -5.52
N LEU A 161 14.41 25.78 -5.34
CA LEU A 161 14.91 25.36 -4.05
C LEU A 161 16.39 25.69 -3.87
N LYS A 162 16.88 25.63 -2.63
CA LYS A 162 18.29 25.84 -2.31
C LYS A 162 19.08 24.55 -2.47
N LEU A 163 20.15 24.61 -3.25
CA LEU A 163 21.17 23.57 -3.36
C LEU A 163 22.41 23.95 -2.56
N ILE A 164 22.92 23.05 -1.75
CA ILE A 164 24.25 23.14 -1.14
C ILE A 164 25.17 22.18 -1.90
N ALA A 165 26.23 22.74 -2.47
CA ALA A 165 27.19 22.00 -3.27
C ALA A 165 28.58 22.58 -3.08
N GLN A 166 29.60 21.74 -3.16
CA GLN A 166 31.01 22.11 -3.19
C GLN A 166 31.63 21.73 -4.55
N ASN A 167 32.93 21.96 -4.69
CA ASN A 167 33.64 21.60 -5.91
C ASN A 167 33.72 20.06 -6.13
N TYR A 168 33.92 19.68 -7.39
CA TYR A 168 34.22 18.26 -7.72
C TYR A 168 35.37 17.74 -6.86
N GLY A 169 35.19 16.51 -6.33
CA GLY A 169 36.19 15.85 -5.48
C GLY A 169 36.16 16.29 -4.00
N SER A 170 35.27 17.19 -3.61
CA SER A 170 35.08 17.53 -2.19
C SER A 170 34.58 16.35 -1.39
N ASP A 171 34.78 16.39 -0.07
CA ASP A 171 34.26 15.38 0.84
C ASP A 171 32.73 15.36 0.89
N PRO A 172 32.05 14.27 0.52
CA PRO A 172 30.58 14.18 0.58
C PRO A 172 29.99 14.48 1.96
N ALA A 173 30.67 14.07 3.04
CA ALA A 173 30.24 14.32 4.41
C ALA A 173 30.31 15.80 4.78
N ALA A 174 31.28 16.56 4.24
CA ALA A 174 31.37 18.00 4.43
C ALA A 174 30.20 18.71 3.73
N VAL A 175 29.83 18.29 2.51
CA VAL A 175 28.67 18.86 1.80
C VAL A 175 27.37 18.62 2.58
N ALA A 176 27.17 17.40 3.10
CA ALA A 176 26.02 17.07 3.93
C ALA A 176 25.97 17.90 5.22
N HIS A 177 27.13 18.09 5.87
CA HIS A 177 27.25 18.90 7.08
C HIS A 177 26.97 20.38 6.81
N ASP A 178 27.46 20.94 5.70
CA ASP A 178 27.16 22.32 5.30
C ASP A 178 25.66 22.53 5.08
N ALA A 179 24.97 21.53 4.47
CA ALA A 179 23.54 21.58 4.28
C ALA A 179 22.77 21.54 5.62
N LEU A 180 23.22 20.73 6.57
CA LEU A 180 22.69 20.72 7.93
C LEU A 180 22.86 22.07 8.63
N LEU A 181 24.04 22.67 8.56
CA LEU A 181 24.31 23.98 9.14
C LEU A 181 23.46 25.10 8.48
N TYR A 182 23.30 25.02 7.15
CA TYR A 182 22.40 25.91 6.43
C TYR A 182 20.95 25.75 6.91
N ALA A 183 20.48 24.53 7.00
CA ALA A 183 19.11 24.26 7.44
C ALA A 183 18.85 24.80 8.86
N LYS A 184 19.76 24.57 9.79
CA LYS A 184 19.67 25.09 11.17
C LYS A 184 19.64 26.63 11.19
N SER A 185 20.50 27.29 10.45
CA SER A 185 20.58 28.75 10.42
C SER A 185 19.38 29.42 9.76
N HIS A 186 18.73 28.75 8.80
CA HIS A 186 17.57 29.26 8.05
C HIS A 186 16.25 28.65 8.47
N LYS A 187 16.24 27.78 9.49
CA LYS A 187 15.06 27.09 10.03
C LYS A 187 14.32 26.29 8.93
N VAL A 188 15.07 25.55 8.13
CA VAL A 188 14.54 24.67 7.08
C VAL A 188 14.12 23.36 7.70
N ASP A 189 12.93 22.85 7.36
CA ASP A 189 12.34 21.67 7.96
C ASP A 189 13.06 20.37 7.57
N CYS A 190 13.52 20.26 6.31
CA CYS A 190 14.07 19.02 5.79
C CYS A 190 15.34 19.23 4.94
N VAL A 191 16.32 18.34 5.12
CA VAL A 191 17.54 18.24 4.29
C VAL A 191 17.49 16.94 3.52
N LEU A 192 17.54 17.01 2.17
CA LEU A 192 17.69 15.86 1.29
C LEU A 192 19.15 15.74 0.83
N ILE A 193 19.73 14.56 1.01
CA ILE A 193 21.16 14.32 0.71
C ILE A 193 21.24 13.32 -0.44
N ASP A 194 21.66 13.78 -1.64
CA ASP A 194 21.92 12.93 -2.82
C ASP A 194 23.35 12.39 -2.75
N SER A 195 23.50 11.10 -2.44
CA SER A 195 24.80 10.46 -2.33
C SER A 195 25.30 9.88 -3.66
N ALA A 196 26.60 9.58 -3.72
CA ALA A 196 27.17 8.82 -4.82
C ALA A 196 26.48 7.47 -4.99
N GLY A 197 26.48 6.92 -6.21
CA GLY A 197 25.80 5.68 -6.55
C GLY A 197 26.71 4.67 -7.26
N ARG A 198 27.95 4.53 -6.86
CA ARG A 198 28.84 3.53 -7.44
C ARG A 198 28.33 2.12 -7.09
N MET A 199 28.85 1.11 -7.75
CA MET A 199 28.40 -0.26 -7.48
C MET A 199 28.63 -0.63 -6.01
N GLN A 200 27.68 -1.34 -5.44
CA GLN A 200 27.62 -1.78 -4.04
C GLN A 200 28.88 -2.48 -3.54
N THR A 201 29.57 -3.20 -4.41
CA THR A 201 30.85 -3.89 -4.11
C THR A 201 32.04 -2.94 -3.97
N ASN A 202 31.84 -1.65 -4.21
CA ASN A 202 32.90 -0.67 -4.04
C ASN A 202 33.01 -0.25 -2.57
N LYS A 203 33.97 -0.80 -1.87
CA LYS A 203 34.28 -0.50 -0.47
C LYS A 203 34.33 1.02 -0.18
N ASN A 204 34.90 1.80 -1.09
CA ASN A 204 35.00 3.25 -0.93
C ASN A 204 33.63 3.95 -0.90
N LEU A 205 32.62 3.42 -1.62
CA LEU A 205 31.26 3.96 -1.57
C LEU A 205 30.63 3.71 -0.20
N MET A 206 30.72 2.49 0.30
CA MET A 206 30.15 2.13 1.60
C MET A 206 30.80 2.92 2.72
N GLU A 207 32.11 3.12 2.67
CA GLU A 207 32.85 3.99 3.60
C GLU A 207 32.41 5.46 3.52
N GLN A 208 32.11 5.99 2.31
CA GLN A 208 31.59 7.36 2.15
C GLN A 208 30.16 7.50 2.74
N ILE A 209 29.28 6.54 2.48
CA ILE A 209 27.90 6.55 3.04
C ILE A 209 27.97 6.45 4.56
N GLU A 210 28.80 5.55 5.08
CA GLU A 210 29.01 5.40 6.51
C GLU A 210 29.58 6.70 7.14
N LYS A 211 30.52 7.37 6.46
CA LYS A 211 31.04 8.66 6.91
C LYS A 211 29.97 9.74 6.94
N ILE A 212 29.14 9.87 5.89
CA ILE A 212 28.02 10.81 5.86
C ILE A 212 27.10 10.48 7.06
N THR A 213 26.72 9.22 7.24
CA THR A 213 25.86 8.77 8.32
C THR A 213 26.43 9.15 9.70
N LYS A 214 27.73 8.95 9.94
CA LYS A 214 28.38 9.31 11.20
C LYS A 214 28.44 10.82 11.45
N VAL A 215 28.57 11.63 10.40
CA VAL A 215 28.73 13.09 10.51
C VAL A 215 27.41 13.81 10.72
N VAL A 216 26.35 13.41 10.00
CA VAL A 216 25.07 14.14 10.06
C VAL A 216 23.95 13.37 10.74
N ASN A 217 24.15 12.08 11.03
CA ASN A 217 23.16 11.18 11.68
C ASN A 217 21.76 11.34 11.06
N PRO A 218 21.53 10.89 9.81
CA PRO A 218 20.26 11.07 9.13
C PRO A 218 19.12 10.35 9.86
N ASP A 219 17.95 10.99 9.90
CA ASP A 219 16.74 10.42 10.48
C ASP A 219 16.17 9.28 9.64
N LEU A 220 16.40 9.34 8.33
CA LEU A 220 15.90 8.36 7.38
C LEU A 220 16.94 8.10 6.28
N LYS A 221 17.24 6.84 6.04
CA LYS A 221 18.04 6.39 4.90
C LYS A 221 17.14 5.65 3.92
N ILE A 222 17.10 6.10 2.68
CA ILE A 222 16.24 5.54 1.64
C ILE A 222 17.07 4.89 0.56
N PHE A 223 16.85 3.60 0.34
CA PHE A 223 17.41 2.90 -0.81
C PHE A 223 16.59 3.21 -2.07
N VAL A 224 17.27 3.61 -3.15
CA VAL A 224 16.62 3.88 -4.45
C VAL A 224 17.02 2.78 -5.44
N GLY A 225 16.05 1.94 -5.77
CA GLY A 225 16.18 0.82 -6.70
C GLY A 225 15.48 1.06 -8.03
N ASP A 226 15.91 0.35 -9.07
CA ASP A 226 15.32 0.36 -10.40
C ASP A 226 14.41 -0.86 -10.56
N SER A 227 13.09 -0.69 -10.68
CA SER A 227 12.15 -1.80 -10.84
C SER A 227 12.47 -2.68 -12.05
N LEU A 228 13.01 -2.08 -13.13
CA LEU A 228 13.33 -2.81 -14.35
C LEU A 228 14.50 -3.78 -14.22
N ALA A 229 15.37 -3.58 -13.23
CA ALA A 229 16.48 -4.46 -12.98
C ALA A 229 16.08 -5.75 -12.21
N GLY A 230 14.82 -5.85 -11.75
CA GLY A 230 14.26 -7.07 -11.17
C GLY A 230 15.10 -7.62 -10.02
N ASN A 231 15.51 -8.89 -10.11
CA ASN A 231 16.31 -9.57 -9.09
C ASN A 231 17.67 -8.92 -8.81
N ASP A 232 18.25 -8.20 -9.77
CA ASP A 232 19.48 -7.43 -9.52
C ASP A 232 19.23 -6.32 -8.50
N THR A 233 18.08 -5.64 -8.57
CA THR A 233 17.69 -4.64 -7.59
C THR A 233 17.49 -5.25 -6.19
N VAL A 234 16.92 -6.44 -6.12
CA VAL A 234 16.76 -7.17 -4.84
C VAL A 234 18.13 -7.51 -4.24
N SER A 235 19.04 -8.03 -5.07
CA SER A 235 20.41 -8.34 -4.64
C SER A 235 21.15 -7.09 -4.15
N GLN A 236 20.98 -5.96 -4.85
CA GLN A 236 21.53 -4.67 -4.44
C GLN A 236 20.93 -4.20 -3.11
N ALA A 237 19.62 -4.29 -2.95
CA ALA A 237 18.96 -3.89 -1.70
C ALA A 237 19.49 -4.70 -0.52
N ARG A 238 19.65 -6.02 -0.67
CA ARG A 238 20.22 -6.90 0.35
C ARG A 238 21.63 -6.46 0.73
N GLU A 239 22.51 -6.27 -0.26
CA GLU A 239 23.92 -5.90 -0.02
C GLU A 239 24.04 -4.51 0.62
N PHE A 240 23.23 -3.52 0.18
CA PHE A 240 23.18 -2.22 0.85
C PHE A 240 22.69 -2.32 2.28
N TYR A 241 21.67 -3.16 2.54
CA TYR A 241 21.12 -3.34 3.87
C TYR A 241 22.13 -3.98 4.84
N GLU A 242 22.89 -4.96 4.38
CA GLU A 242 23.93 -5.61 5.18
C GLU A 242 25.07 -4.67 5.57
N HIS A 243 25.46 -3.76 4.66
CA HIS A 243 26.60 -2.87 4.89
C HIS A 243 26.25 -1.55 5.56
N THR A 244 25.15 -0.91 5.19
CA THR A 244 24.84 0.46 5.64
C THR A 244 23.49 0.57 6.32
N THR A 245 22.69 -0.47 6.29
CA THR A 245 21.27 -0.46 6.66
C THR A 245 20.48 0.69 6.00
N PHE A 246 19.23 0.52 5.73
CA PHE A 246 18.33 1.58 5.31
C PHE A 246 16.96 1.35 5.95
N ASP A 247 16.12 2.40 5.98
CA ASP A 247 14.86 2.39 6.70
C ASP A 247 13.67 2.12 5.79
N GLY A 248 13.85 2.33 4.49
CA GLY A 248 12.85 2.03 3.47
C GLY A 248 13.40 2.18 2.07
N ALA A 249 12.62 1.77 1.07
CA ALA A 249 13.01 1.76 -0.33
C ALA A 249 12.08 2.64 -1.19
N ILE A 250 12.64 3.21 -2.26
CA ILE A 250 11.88 3.82 -3.37
C ILE A 250 12.23 3.07 -4.64
N LEU A 251 11.20 2.58 -5.34
CA LEU A 251 11.35 1.91 -6.62
C LEU A 251 11.04 2.88 -7.76
N THR A 252 12.01 3.06 -8.65
CA THR A 252 11.88 3.93 -9.83
C THR A 252 11.47 3.15 -11.07
N LYS A 253 11.04 3.85 -12.12
CA LYS A 253 10.66 3.31 -13.43
C LYS A 253 9.56 2.24 -13.35
N SER A 254 8.73 2.32 -12.31
CA SER A 254 7.65 1.36 -12.09
C SER A 254 6.54 1.45 -13.14
N ASP A 255 6.45 2.56 -13.89
CA ASP A 255 5.59 2.74 -15.05
C ASP A 255 5.91 1.77 -16.20
N ALA A 256 7.18 1.44 -16.38
CA ALA A 256 7.66 0.51 -17.40
C ALA A 256 7.81 -0.94 -16.89
N ASP A 257 7.65 -1.17 -15.60
CA ASP A 257 7.74 -2.51 -15.00
C ASP A 257 6.39 -3.24 -15.08
N ALA A 258 6.32 -4.26 -15.94
CA ALA A 258 5.18 -5.17 -16.03
C ALA A 258 5.30 -6.39 -15.11
N ARG A 259 6.48 -6.65 -14.52
CA ARG A 259 6.78 -7.84 -13.72
C ARG A 259 6.31 -7.71 -12.29
N GLY A 260 6.78 -6.68 -11.60
CA GLY A 260 6.27 -6.27 -10.28
C GLY A 260 6.80 -7.04 -9.08
N GLY A 261 7.63 -8.06 -9.28
CA GLY A 261 8.17 -8.89 -8.20
C GLY A 261 9.17 -8.17 -7.30
N ALA A 262 9.85 -7.13 -7.81
CA ALA A 262 10.90 -6.43 -7.07
C ALA A 262 10.38 -5.80 -5.76
N ALA A 263 9.18 -5.21 -5.77
CA ALA A 263 8.61 -4.59 -4.57
C ALA A 263 8.38 -5.61 -3.45
N LEU A 264 7.74 -6.73 -3.77
CA LEU A 264 7.50 -7.83 -2.84
C LEU A 264 8.81 -8.40 -2.30
N SER A 265 9.77 -8.65 -3.20
CA SER A 265 11.05 -9.26 -2.86
C SER A 265 11.91 -8.37 -1.96
N ILE A 266 11.97 -7.07 -2.22
CA ILE A 266 12.72 -6.13 -1.36
C ILE A 266 12.16 -6.14 0.06
N VAL A 267 10.83 -6.05 0.21
CA VAL A 267 10.18 -6.07 1.53
C VAL A 267 10.46 -7.39 2.25
N ALA A 268 10.28 -8.51 1.58
CA ALA A 268 10.47 -9.82 2.19
C ALA A 268 11.93 -10.05 2.64
N VAL A 269 12.91 -9.66 1.78
CA VAL A 269 14.34 -9.90 2.04
C VAL A 269 14.93 -8.93 3.07
N THR A 270 14.50 -7.67 3.07
CA THR A 270 15.10 -6.64 3.94
C THR A 270 14.25 -6.32 5.18
N LYS A 271 13.00 -6.76 5.19
CA LYS A 271 11.97 -6.38 6.20
C LYS A 271 11.79 -4.86 6.31
N LYS A 272 12.14 -4.12 5.22
CA LYS A 272 11.96 -2.66 5.13
C LYS A 272 10.91 -2.32 4.07
N PRO A 273 10.08 -1.30 4.33
CA PRO A 273 8.94 -0.97 3.46
C PRO A 273 9.41 -0.37 2.14
N VAL A 274 8.65 -0.60 1.08
CA VAL A 274 8.64 0.30 -0.08
C VAL A 274 7.80 1.51 0.30
N ILE A 275 8.42 2.70 0.31
CA ILE A 275 7.76 3.95 0.73
C ILE A 275 7.05 4.62 -0.45
N CYS A 276 7.73 4.67 -1.59
CA CYS A 276 7.21 5.31 -2.80
C CYS A 276 7.58 4.52 -4.05
N VAL A 277 6.84 4.76 -5.12
CA VAL A 277 7.13 4.28 -6.48
C VAL A 277 7.18 5.46 -7.45
N GLY A 278 8.19 5.46 -8.32
CA GLY A 278 8.31 6.42 -9.41
C GLY A 278 7.56 5.91 -10.63
N THR A 279 6.57 6.68 -11.09
CA THR A 279 5.60 6.28 -12.12
C THR A 279 5.77 7.06 -13.43
N GLY A 280 6.91 7.74 -13.63
CA GLY A 280 7.19 8.51 -14.83
C GLY A 280 8.42 9.41 -14.65
N GLN A 281 8.56 10.44 -15.51
CA GLN A 281 9.73 11.33 -15.53
C GLN A 281 9.47 12.71 -14.91
N GLY A 282 8.24 13.14 -14.75
CA GLY A 282 7.84 14.40 -14.14
C GLY A 282 8.11 14.45 -12.65
N TYR A 283 8.20 15.65 -12.08
CA TYR A 283 8.39 15.81 -10.63
C TYR A 283 7.18 15.31 -9.81
N ASP A 284 6.02 15.22 -10.44
CA ASP A 284 4.79 14.72 -9.82
C ASP A 284 4.65 13.20 -9.87
N ASP A 285 5.49 12.53 -10.66
CA ASP A 285 5.43 11.09 -10.86
C ASP A 285 6.17 10.33 -9.74
N LEU A 286 5.81 10.61 -8.49
CA LEU A 286 6.23 9.91 -7.29
C LEU A 286 4.99 9.66 -6.44
N GLU A 287 4.57 8.41 -6.36
CA GLU A 287 3.38 7.99 -5.61
C GLU A 287 3.78 7.28 -4.33
N LEU A 288 3.03 7.50 -3.25
CA LEU A 288 3.18 6.70 -2.04
C LEU A 288 2.79 5.25 -2.34
N PHE A 289 3.60 4.31 -1.89
CA PHE A 289 3.27 2.89 -2.01
C PHE A 289 2.14 2.54 -1.04
N SER A 290 1.14 1.81 -1.52
CA SER A 290 0.08 1.23 -0.70
C SER A 290 0.01 -0.27 -0.94
N LYS A 291 0.04 -1.03 0.15
CA LYS A 291 -0.16 -2.49 0.14
C LYS A 291 -1.52 -2.84 -0.49
N GLU A 292 -2.56 -2.11 -0.13
CA GLU A 292 -3.91 -2.32 -0.62
C GLU A 292 -3.97 -2.11 -2.15
N ALA A 293 -3.39 -1.01 -2.64
CA ALA A 293 -3.31 -0.74 -4.07
C ALA A 293 -2.47 -1.78 -4.82
N PHE A 294 -1.39 -2.29 -4.20
CA PHE A 294 -0.60 -3.38 -4.74
C PHE A 294 -1.43 -4.67 -4.86
N LEU A 295 -2.10 -5.09 -3.77
CA LEU A 295 -2.94 -6.29 -3.75
C LEU A 295 -4.11 -6.18 -4.73
N GLU A 296 -4.77 -5.02 -4.81
CA GLU A 296 -5.84 -4.77 -5.78
C GLU A 296 -5.36 -4.88 -7.24
N ARG A 297 -4.17 -4.39 -7.55
CA ARG A 297 -3.58 -4.49 -8.90
C ARG A 297 -3.16 -5.91 -9.26
N VAL A 298 -2.71 -6.70 -8.28
CA VAL A 298 -2.24 -8.08 -8.48
C VAL A 298 -3.41 -9.07 -8.54
N PHE A 299 -4.36 -8.96 -7.64
CA PHE A 299 -5.45 -9.95 -7.48
C PHE A 299 -6.81 -9.47 -7.98
N GLY A 300 -6.93 -8.21 -8.40
CA GLY A 300 -8.21 -7.55 -8.70
C GLY A 300 -8.90 -7.01 -7.45
N LYS A 301 -9.97 -6.26 -7.66
CA LYS A 301 -10.77 -5.74 -6.54
C LYS A 301 -11.30 -6.90 -5.70
N PRO A 302 -11.21 -6.82 -4.36
CA PRO A 302 -11.87 -7.81 -3.51
C PRO A 302 -13.38 -7.78 -3.82
N GLU A 303 -13.96 -8.96 -4.05
CA GLU A 303 -15.41 -9.06 -4.06
C GLU A 303 -15.93 -8.60 -2.70
N PRO A 304 -17.01 -7.78 -2.64
CA PRO A 304 -17.57 -7.36 -1.38
C PRO A 304 -17.90 -8.62 -0.57
N GLN A 305 -17.23 -8.79 0.57
CA GLN A 305 -17.59 -9.86 1.49
C GLN A 305 -19.04 -9.65 1.86
N PRO A 306 -19.90 -10.69 1.80
CA PRO A 306 -21.21 -10.59 2.40
C PRO A 306 -21.00 -10.17 3.87
N GLU A 307 -21.64 -9.08 4.27
CA GLU A 307 -21.61 -8.65 5.68
C GLU A 307 -21.91 -9.88 6.54
N PRO A 308 -21.14 -10.15 7.61
CA PRO A 308 -21.42 -11.27 8.48
C PRO A 308 -22.87 -11.14 8.95
N GLU A 309 -23.71 -12.15 8.65
CA GLU A 309 -25.06 -12.21 9.18
C GLU A 309 -24.98 -12.00 10.69
N PRO A 310 -25.81 -11.11 11.27
CA PRO A 310 -25.75 -10.85 12.69
C PRO A 310 -25.92 -12.18 13.43
N THR A 311 -24.88 -12.54 14.20
CA THR A 311 -24.86 -13.75 15.03
C THR A 311 -26.13 -13.72 15.90
N PRO A 312 -26.99 -14.73 15.86
CA PRO A 312 -28.16 -14.75 16.73
C PRO A 312 -27.68 -14.70 18.19
N GLU A 313 -28.16 -13.74 18.94
CA GLU A 313 -27.90 -13.63 20.37
C GLU A 313 -28.26 -14.96 21.05
N PRO A 314 -27.47 -15.43 22.03
CA PRO A 314 -27.76 -16.67 22.73
C PRO A 314 -29.12 -16.56 23.43
N VAL A 315 -30.05 -17.43 23.03
CA VAL A 315 -31.33 -17.60 23.67
C VAL A 315 -31.09 -18.01 25.13
N ALA A 316 -31.45 -17.14 26.07
CA ALA A 316 -31.42 -17.47 27.49
C ALA A 316 -32.34 -18.63 27.79
N GLU A 317 -31.84 -19.61 28.57
CA GLU A 317 -32.63 -20.75 29.08
C GLU A 317 -33.83 -20.24 29.94
N PRO A 318 -35.00 -20.88 29.88
CA PRO A 318 -36.18 -20.44 30.62
C PRO A 318 -36.08 -20.81 32.11
N GLU A 319 -36.15 -19.78 32.97
CA GLU A 319 -36.40 -19.98 34.40
C GLU A 319 -37.88 -20.37 34.68
N PRO A 320 -38.18 -21.09 35.78
CA PRO A 320 -39.48 -21.70 36.01
C PRO A 320 -40.56 -20.70 36.49
N THR A 321 -41.75 -20.94 35.98
CA THR A 321 -43.01 -20.20 36.21
C THR A 321 -43.45 -20.14 37.67
N PRO A 322 -43.99 -19.04 38.18
CA PRO A 322 -45.11 -19.04 39.11
C PRO A 322 -46.38 -18.37 38.54
N GLU A 323 -47.53 -18.91 39.01
CA GLU A 323 -48.90 -18.68 38.59
C GLU A 323 -49.43 -17.24 38.87
N PRO A 324 -50.69 -16.90 38.43
CA PRO A 324 -51.01 -15.62 37.85
C PRO A 324 -51.66 -14.59 38.80
N VAL A 325 -51.41 -13.30 38.58
CA VAL A 325 -52.26 -12.21 39.08
C VAL A 325 -52.44 -11.15 37.98
N ALA A 326 -53.71 -10.71 37.88
CA ALA A 326 -54.37 -9.90 36.91
C ALA A 326 -53.66 -8.63 36.37
N GLU A 327 -54.06 -8.32 35.13
CA GLU A 327 -53.81 -7.20 34.23
C GLU A 327 -53.66 -5.78 34.86
N PRO A 328 -52.98 -4.82 34.22
CA PRO A 328 -53.56 -4.08 33.12
C PRO A 328 -52.65 -3.79 31.90
N GLU A 329 -53.34 -3.54 30.81
CA GLU A 329 -52.93 -3.19 29.46
C GLU A 329 -51.80 -2.17 29.34
N THR A 330 -50.81 -2.44 28.43
CA THR A 330 -50.22 -1.36 27.60
C THR A 330 -49.37 -1.88 26.43
N LYS A 331 -49.89 -1.62 25.24
CA LYS A 331 -49.22 -1.26 23.96
C LYS A 331 -48.10 -2.14 23.42
N GLU A 332 -48.51 -3.01 22.51
CA GLU A 332 -47.71 -3.55 21.42
C GLU A 332 -47.29 -2.43 20.47
N SER A 333 -46.01 -2.32 20.16
CA SER A 333 -45.50 -1.54 19.02
C SER A 333 -45.62 -2.39 17.75
N SER A 334 -46.73 -2.29 17.05
CA SER A 334 -46.91 -2.82 15.71
C SER A 334 -46.06 -1.99 14.73
N SER A 335 -45.16 -2.66 14.00
CA SER A 335 -44.47 -2.05 12.86
C SER A 335 -45.38 -2.05 11.63
N ASP A 336 -46.48 -1.35 11.69
CA ASP A 336 -47.35 -1.13 10.53
C ASP A 336 -46.62 -0.22 9.54
N PRO A 337 -46.35 -0.66 8.29
CA PRO A 337 -45.71 0.15 7.25
C PRO A 337 -46.40 1.47 6.98
N PHE A 338 -47.73 1.58 7.22
CA PHE A 338 -48.56 2.75 7.00
C PHE A 338 -48.72 3.64 8.22
N ASP A 339 -48.05 3.34 9.34
CA ASP A 339 -48.13 4.16 10.53
C ASP A 339 -47.79 5.65 10.23
N GLY A 340 -48.69 6.57 10.67
CA GLY A 340 -48.58 8.01 10.41
C GLY A 340 -49.04 8.47 9.02
N ILE A 341 -49.62 7.60 8.17
CA ILE A 341 -50.27 7.94 6.90
C ILE A 341 -51.80 7.89 7.13
N LYS A 342 -52.52 8.92 6.69
CA LYS A 342 -53.97 8.94 6.79
C LYS A 342 -54.59 7.91 5.83
N THR A 343 -55.63 7.21 6.25
CA THR A 343 -56.32 6.20 5.42
C THR A 343 -56.83 6.78 4.12
N GLU A 344 -57.32 8.04 4.14
CA GLU A 344 -57.74 8.77 2.95
C GLU A 344 -56.59 8.95 1.92
N ASP A 345 -55.37 9.23 2.37
CA ASP A 345 -54.21 9.38 1.51
C ASP A 345 -53.77 8.05 0.87
N ILE A 346 -54.01 6.93 1.53
CA ILE A 346 -53.72 5.58 1.01
C ILE A 346 -54.73 5.23 -0.11
N GLU A 347 -56.05 5.49 0.14
CA GLU A 347 -57.11 5.23 -0.82
C GLU A 347 -56.98 6.11 -2.06
N ASP A 348 -56.76 7.42 -1.89
CA ASP A 348 -56.61 8.39 -2.97
C ASP A 348 -55.37 8.05 -3.84
N PHE A 349 -54.24 7.64 -3.22
CA PHE A 349 -53.03 7.26 -3.94
C PHE A 349 -53.24 5.96 -4.74
N ALA A 350 -53.88 4.95 -4.12
CA ALA A 350 -54.15 3.67 -4.78
C ALA A 350 -55.10 3.84 -5.97
N GLU A 351 -56.13 4.70 -5.85
CA GLU A 351 -57.09 4.97 -6.91
C GLU A 351 -56.45 5.81 -8.05
N LEU A 352 -55.64 6.83 -7.71
CA LEU A 352 -55.02 7.72 -8.67
C LEU A 352 -53.94 6.99 -9.54
N PHE A 353 -53.23 6.02 -8.98
CA PHE A 353 -52.13 5.30 -9.63
C PHE A 353 -52.49 3.85 -10.00
N ASP A 354 -53.77 3.45 -9.89
CA ASP A 354 -54.30 2.12 -10.20
C ASP A 354 -53.46 0.97 -9.56
N MET A 355 -53.10 1.14 -8.28
CA MET A 355 -52.25 0.20 -7.57
C MET A 355 -53.08 -0.82 -6.80
N PRO A 356 -52.84 -2.14 -7.00
CA PRO A 356 -53.48 -3.17 -6.21
C PRO A 356 -52.98 -3.15 -4.75
N PRO A 357 -53.76 -3.68 -3.80
CA PRO A 357 -53.33 -3.82 -2.40
C PRO A 357 -52.04 -4.67 -2.30
N PRO A 358 -51.11 -4.29 -1.43
CA PRO A 358 -49.84 -4.97 -1.29
C PRO A 358 -50.03 -6.41 -0.83
N SER A 359 -49.30 -7.34 -1.47
CA SER A 359 -49.40 -8.78 -1.19
C SER A 359 -48.27 -9.29 -0.25
N SER A 360 -47.35 -8.42 0.13
CA SER A 360 -46.28 -8.70 1.08
C SER A 360 -45.88 -7.46 1.88
N ASP A 361 -45.25 -7.67 3.05
CA ASP A 361 -44.77 -6.56 3.90
C ASP A 361 -43.77 -5.64 3.14
N LYS A 362 -42.97 -6.20 2.25
CA LYS A 362 -42.01 -5.45 1.42
C LYS A 362 -42.75 -4.49 0.45
N GLU A 363 -43.80 -4.96 -0.17
CA GLU A 363 -44.65 -4.15 -1.05
C GLU A 363 -45.40 -3.07 -0.27
N ALA A 364 -45.84 -3.39 0.95
CA ALA A 364 -46.48 -2.44 1.86
C ALA A 364 -45.50 -1.31 2.26
N PHE A 365 -44.25 -1.62 2.58
CA PHE A 365 -43.23 -0.61 2.87
C PHE A 365 -42.90 0.29 1.67
N GLU A 366 -42.79 -0.28 0.48
CA GLU A 366 -42.54 0.50 -0.74
C GLU A 366 -43.74 1.37 -1.12
N MET A 367 -44.94 0.88 -0.93
CA MET A 367 -46.16 1.66 -1.15
C MET A 367 -46.26 2.83 -0.16
N ALA A 368 -46.07 2.59 1.13
CA ALA A 368 -46.04 3.59 2.16
C ALA A 368 -45.01 4.71 1.91
N LYS A 369 -43.81 4.35 1.39
CA LYS A 369 -42.76 5.30 1.00
C LYS A 369 -43.21 6.19 -0.16
N LYS A 370 -43.89 5.64 -1.16
CA LYS A 370 -44.41 6.38 -2.30
C LYS A 370 -45.51 7.34 -1.86
N ILE A 371 -46.42 6.91 -1.01
CA ILE A 371 -47.51 7.72 -0.47
C ILE A 371 -46.95 8.90 0.36
N ARG A 372 -46.00 8.66 1.26
CA ARG A 372 -45.34 9.73 2.04
C ARG A 372 -44.71 10.79 1.13
N LYS A 373 -44.05 10.36 0.04
CA LYS A 373 -43.48 11.30 -0.93
C LYS A 373 -44.53 12.09 -1.69
N TRP A 374 -45.58 11.43 -2.16
CA TRP A 374 -46.71 12.08 -2.86
C TRP A 374 -47.46 13.10 -1.98
N VAL A 375 -47.65 12.78 -0.69
CA VAL A 375 -48.24 13.73 0.28
C VAL A 375 -47.28 14.91 0.53
N ALA A 376 -45.97 14.67 0.63
CA ALA A 376 -44.96 15.72 0.81
C ALA A 376 -44.87 16.67 -0.39
N ASP A 377 -45.07 16.14 -1.61
CA ASP A 377 -45.06 16.89 -2.86
C ASP A 377 -46.41 17.66 -3.13
N GLY A 378 -47.33 17.64 -2.15
CA GLY A 378 -48.59 18.40 -2.20
C GLY A 378 -49.74 17.71 -2.97
N ARG A 379 -49.72 16.39 -3.07
CA ARG A 379 -50.75 15.54 -3.72
C ARG A 379 -51.01 15.92 -5.19
N PRO A 380 -49.97 15.91 -6.06
CA PRO A 380 -50.16 16.21 -7.48
C PRO A 380 -51.10 15.18 -8.13
N LYS A 381 -52.02 15.67 -8.97
CA LYS A 381 -52.99 14.84 -9.73
C LYS A 381 -52.34 14.28 -10.97
#